data_ccadb8140ffaee93734e9333a687f7a0
#
_entry.id   ccadb8140ffaee93734e9333a687f7a0
#
_cell.length_a   1.000
_cell.length_b   1.000
_cell.length_c   1.000
_cell.angle_alpha   90.00
_cell.angle_beta   90.00
_cell.angle_gamma   90.00
#
_symmetry.space_group_name_H-M   'P 1'
#
loop_
_entity.id
_entity.type
_entity.pdbx_description
1 polymer ?
#
loop_
_entity_poly.entity_id
_entity_poly.type
_entity_poly.pdbx_seq_one_letter_code
_entity_poly.pdbx_strand_id
1 'polypeptide(L)'
;MITSYTTRLALVFFGFSLLLSSCTYEELAKASYPQQIIYMPTAKNGLFTINSISTSGTYRFTVDLTAKKIIVPLGVFRGGVSADGDVPVTIAANADTVSKLISTSALIGTMALPTDKFELPNSIIIPNGQESAVFNLTIDLDYLRANPTQKLAVAVGIASAQTPVNPLLKTTVISFDPTILKPTPNFTTKADATVPQKITFTNTSVNAVSYSWDFGDGSAAVADPAPIYTYTKAGTYTVTLTATGITGSADAAQKITSVTIP
;
A
#
# COMPACT_ATOMS: atom_id res chain seq x y z
N MET A 1 -78.58 30.84 53.94
CA MET A 1 -78.78 31.21 52.52
C MET A 1 -77.41 31.19 51.91
N ILE A 2 -77.00 30.06 51.33
CA ILE A 2 -75.66 29.82 50.83
C ILE A 2 -75.79 29.46 49.38
N THR A 3 -75.41 30.36 48.51
CA THR A 3 -75.40 30.16 47.06
C THR A 3 -74.03 29.55 46.65
N SER A 4 -74.13 28.33 46.15
CA SER A 4 -73.01 27.56 45.65
C SER A 4 -72.62 27.98 44.22
N TYR A 5 -71.42 28.47 44.00
CA TYR A 5 -70.91 28.72 42.68
C TYR A 5 -70.18 27.47 42.19
N THR A 6 -70.80 26.80 41.24
CA THR A 6 -70.10 25.71 40.49
C THR A 6 -69.29 26.32 39.38
N THR A 7 -68.02 26.39 39.60
CA THR A 7 -67.04 26.77 38.59
C THR A 7 -66.84 25.60 37.64
N ARG A 8 -67.30 25.77 36.39
CA ARG A 8 -67.03 24.81 35.29
C ARG A 8 -65.59 25.03 34.84
N LEU A 9 -64.71 24.09 35.21
CA LEU A 9 -63.34 24.02 34.70
C LEU A 9 -63.44 23.41 33.30
N ALA A 10 -63.30 24.26 32.28
CA ALA A 10 -63.12 23.80 30.89
C ALA A 10 -61.68 23.32 30.72
N LEU A 11 -61.53 21.99 30.69
CA LEU A 11 -60.30 21.36 30.31
C LEU A 11 -60.10 21.53 28.79
N VAL A 12 -59.29 22.51 28.39
CA VAL A 12 -58.81 22.63 27.03
C VAL A 12 -57.68 21.56 26.85
N PHE A 13 -58.11 20.44 26.27
CA PHE A 13 -57.15 19.46 25.75
C PHE A 13 -56.43 20.07 24.54
N PHE A 14 -55.31 20.70 24.81
CA PHE A 14 -54.38 21.06 23.74
C PHE A 14 -53.73 19.77 23.23
N GLY A 15 -54.34 19.20 22.17
CA GLY A 15 -53.80 18.09 21.46
C GLY A 15 -52.45 18.47 20.89
N PHE A 16 -51.36 18.17 21.61
CA PHE A 16 -50.01 18.19 21.08
C PHE A 16 -49.91 17.05 20.08
N SER A 17 -50.29 17.34 18.85
CA SER A 17 -50.03 16.47 17.72
C SER A 17 -48.49 16.39 17.55
N LEU A 18 -47.87 15.41 18.19
CA LEU A 18 -46.53 14.94 17.85
C LEU A 18 -46.59 14.49 16.40
N LEU A 19 -46.18 15.37 15.51
CA LEU A 19 -45.75 15.00 14.20
C LEU A 19 -44.51 14.11 14.39
N LEU A 20 -44.74 12.83 14.62
CA LEU A 20 -43.78 11.80 14.35
C LEU A 20 -43.56 11.92 12.85
N SER A 21 -42.55 12.76 12.45
CA SER A 21 -41.89 12.55 11.17
C SER A 21 -41.26 11.19 11.30
N SER A 22 -42.01 10.17 10.97
CA SER A 22 -41.49 8.87 10.61
C SER A 22 -40.46 9.19 9.52
N CYS A 23 -39.16 9.21 9.89
CA CYS A 23 -38.16 8.91 8.91
C CYS A 23 -38.70 7.69 8.19
N THR A 24 -38.98 7.81 6.91
CA THR A 24 -39.30 6.68 6.05
C THR A 24 -38.12 5.75 6.16
N TYR A 25 -38.19 4.84 7.11
CA TYR A 25 -37.35 3.68 7.17
C TYR A 25 -37.77 2.88 5.93
N GLU A 26 -37.07 3.13 4.82
CA GLU A 26 -37.27 2.26 3.65
C GLU A 26 -36.97 0.87 4.16
N GLU A 27 -38.00 0.05 4.20
CA GLU A 27 -37.85 -1.32 4.67
C GLU A 27 -36.77 -1.97 3.83
N LEU A 28 -35.64 -2.26 4.46
CA LEU A 28 -34.52 -3.03 3.84
C LEU A 28 -35.06 -4.34 3.21
N ALA A 29 -36.25 -4.79 3.64
CA ALA A 29 -36.96 -5.91 3.06
C ALA A 29 -37.37 -5.73 1.59
N LYS A 30 -37.39 -4.50 1.05
CA LYS A 30 -37.68 -4.23 -0.38
C LYS A 30 -36.40 -4.02 -1.19
N ALA A 31 -35.24 -3.94 -0.56
CA ALA A 31 -33.97 -3.84 -1.27
C ALA A 31 -33.64 -5.20 -1.91
N SER A 32 -33.54 -5.21 -3.24
CA SER A 32 -33.05 -6.39 -3.96
C SER A 32 -31.55 -6.44 -3.86
N TYR A 33 -31.05 -7.33 -3.04
CA TYR A 33 -29.61 -7.62 -2.95
C TYR A 33 -29.26 -8.77 -3.90
N PRO A 34 -28.13 -8.71 -4.63
CA PRO A 34 -27.66 -9.85 -5.39
C PRO A 34 -27.37 -11.02 -4.44
N GLN A 35 -27.73 -12.24 -4.86
CA GLN A 35 -27.38 -13.44 -4.08
C GLN A 35 -25.87 -13.52 -3.86
N GLN A 36 -25.11 -13.25 -4.92
CA GLN A 36 -23.66 -13.15 -4.90
C GLN A 36 -23.20 -12.08 -5.89
N ILE A 37 -22.11 -11.40 -5.56
CA ILE A 37 -21.40 -10.49 -6.47
C ILE A 37 -19.91 -10.55 -6.15
N ILE A 38 -19.04 -10.62 -7.17
CA ILE A 38 -17.61 -10.65 -6.97
C ILE A 38 -16.97 -9.30 -7.32
N TYR A 39 -15.87 -9.00 -6.65
CA TYR A 39 -15.15 -7.74 -6.82
C TYR A 39 -13.70 -7.83 -6.32
N MET A 40 -12.87 -6.88 -6.73
CA MET A 40 -11.51 -6.68 -6.23
C MET A 40 -11.49 -5.43 -5.32
N PRO A 41 -11.25 -5.55 -4.00
CA PRO A 41 -11.20 -4.38 -3.10
C PRO A 41 -10.15 -3.35 -3.48
N THR A 42 -9.04 -3.81 -4.06
CA THR A 42 -7.95 -2.94 -4.54
C THR A 42 -8.36 -2.02 -5.70
N ALA A 43 -9.45 -2.33 -6.40
CA ALA A 43 -10.00 -1.50 -7.47
C ALA A 43 -10.73 -0.24 -6.94
N LYS A 44 -11.13 -0.20 -5.66
CA LYS A 44 -11.91 0.91 -5.07
C LYS A 44 -11.26 2.28 -5.25
N ASN A 45 -9.95 2.35 -5.20
CA ASN A 45 -9.21 3.60 -5.30
C ASN A 45 -8.69 3.88 -6.72
N GLY A 46 -9.10 3.08 -7.71
CA GLY A 46 -8.65 3.20 -9.11
C GLY A 46 -7.21 2.74 -9.32
N LEU A 47 -6.25 3.30 -8.57
CA LEU A 47 -4.83 2.98 -8.67
C LEU A 47 -4.32 2.32 -7.38
N PHE A 48 -3.74 1.13 -7.51
CA PHE A 48 -3.08 0.42 -6.43
C PHE A 48 -1.55 0.59 -6.53
N THR A 49 -1.04 1.62 -5.86
CA THR A 49 0.41 1.89 -5.81
C THR A 49 1.06 0.99 -4.78
N ILE A 50 1.88 0.03 -5.22
CA ILE A 50 2.48 -0.97 -4.34
C ILE A 50 3.74 -0.49 -3.62
N ASN A 51 4.35 0.61 -4.07
CA ASN A 51 5.47 1.25 -3.40
C ASN A 51 5.14 1.81 -2.01
N SER A 52 3.86 2.05 -1.73
CA SER A 52 3.45 2.55 -0.42
C SER A 52 3.50 1.45 0.63
N ILE A 53 4.02 1.79 1.81
CA ILE A 53 3.97 0.94 2.99
C ILE A 53 2.52 0.89 3.49
N SER A 54 2.05 -0.29 3.88
CA SER A 54 0.74 -0.47 4.49
C SER A 54 0.68 0.18 5.88
N THR A 55 -0.51 0.32 6.44
CA THR A 55 -0.69 0.79 7.84
C THR A 55 0.00 -0.10 8.87
N SER A 56 0.28 -1.36 8.53
CA SER A 56 1.06 -2.29 9.36
C SER A 56 2.58 -2.12 9.24
N GLY A 57 3.06 -1.16 8.44
CA GLY A 57 4.49 -0.92 8.23
C GLY A 57 5.17 -1.87 7.25
N THR A 58 4.40 -2.70 6.54
CA THR A 58 4.92 -3.66 5.54
C THR A 58 4.65 -3.20 4.12
N TYR A 59 5.50 -3.61 3.18
CA TYR A 59 5.23 -3.38 1.75
C TYR A 59 4.03 -4.23 1.28
N ARG A 60 3.35 -3.75 0.24
CA ARG A 60 2.20 -4.45 -0.38
C ARG A 60 2.65 -5.52 -1.38
N PHE A 61 3.91 -5.89 -1.32
CA PHE A 61 4.53 -6.93 -2.14
C PHE A 61 5.64 -7.60 -1.35
N THR A 62 6.10 -8.73 -1.82
CA THR A 62 7.30 -9.42 -1.34
C THR A 62 8.31 -9.58 -2.46
N VAL A 63 9.59 -9.72 -2.10
CA VAL A 63 10.69 -9.95 -3.04
C VAL A 63 11.16 -11.38 -2.87
N ASP A 64 11.06 -12.17 -3.93
CA ASP A 64 11.71 -13.48 -4.03
C ASP A 64 13.01 -13.31 -4.82
N LEU A 65 14.12 -13.25 -4.11
CA LEU A 65 15.44 -13.10 -4.71
C LEU A 65 15.91 -14.36 -5.46
N THR A 66 15.44 -15.54 -5.05
CA THR A 66 15.80 -16.81 -5.67
C THR A 66 15.09 -16.98 -7.00
N ALA A 67 13.79 -16.74 -7.03
CA ALA A 67 12.99 -16.76 -8.25
C ALA A 67 13.14 -15.49 -9.09
N LYS A 68 13.79 -14.43 -8.56
CA LYS A 68 13.93 -13.10 -9.18
C LYS A 68 12.58 -12.48 -9.51
N LYS A 69 11.67 -12.50 -8.57
CA LYS A 69 10.29 -12.02 -8.72
C LYS A 69 9.91 -11.01 -7.63
N ILE A 70 9.11 -10.02 -8.02
CA ILE A 70 8.27 -9.24 -7.11
C ILE A 70 6.91 -9.92 -7.09
N ILE A 71 6.39 -10.24 -5.92
CA ILE A 71 5.11 -10.93 -5.74
C ILE A 71 4.11 -9.98 -5.11
N VAL A 72 3.05 -9.65 -5.84
CA VAL A 72 1.97 -8.76 -5.40
C VAL A 72 0.71 -9.58 -5.16
N PRO A 73 0.29 -9.80 -3.90
CA PRO A 73 -0.94 -10.51 -3.61
C PRO A 73 -2.15 -9.64 -3.97
N LEU A 74 -3.09 -10.23 -4.71
CA LEU A 74 -4.36 -9.63 -5.10
C LEU A 74 -5.50 -10.52 -4.62
N GLY A 75 -6.61 -9.91 -4.19
CA GLY A 75 -7.78 -10.63 -3.70
C GLY A 75 -8.99 -10.45 -4.58
N VAL A 76 -9.74 -11.52 -4.77
CA VAL A 76 -11.13 -11.49 -5.25
C VAL A 76 -12.04 -11.82 -4.08
N PHE A 77 -13.06 -11.01 -3.89
CA PHE A 77 -14.01 -11.15 -2.80
C PHE A 77 -15.41 -11.41 -3.34
N ARG A 78 -16.16 -12.17 -2.58
CA ARG A 78 -17.57 -12.43 -2.79
C ARG A 78 -18.34 -11.61 -1.75
N GLY A 79 -19.30 -10.81 -2.22
CA GLY A 79 -20.31 -10.13 -1.39
C GLY A 79 -21.70 -10.62 -1.79
N GLY A 80 -22.70 -10.20 -1.04
CA GLY A 80 -24.09 -10.59 -1.22
C GLY A 80 -24.65 -11.28 0.02
N VAL A 81 -25.77 -11.99 -0.13
CA VAL A 81 -26.49 -12.64 0.98
C VAL A 81 -26.16 -14.12 1.16
N SER A 82 -25.43 -14.72 0.23
CA SER A 82 -25.02 -16.12 0.28
C SER A 82 -23.54 -16.29 -0.04
N ALA A 83 -22.92 -17.28 0.60
CA ALA A 83 -21.58 -17.75 0.32
C ALA A 83 -21.56 -19.18 -0.25
N ASP A 84 -22.72 -19.67 -0.73
CA ASP A 84 -22.86 -21.03 -1.20
C ASP A 84 -22.24 -21.23 -2.59
N GLY A 85 -21.73 -22.42 -2.79
CA GLY A 85 -21.13 -22.89 -4.04
C GLY A 85 -19.73 -22.34 -4.31
N ASP A 86 -19.01 -23.04 -5.17
CA ASP A 86 -17.74 -22.60 -5.72
C ASP A 86 -17.97 -21.49 -6.76
N VAL A 87 -17.17 -20.44 -6.72
CA VAL A 87 -17.23 -19.33 -7.70
C VAL A 87 -15.96 -19.33 -8.54
N PRO A 88 -16.00 -19.83 -9.78
CA PRO A 88 -14.89 -19.74 -10.71
C PRO A 88 -14.77 -18.29 -11.22
N VAL A 89 -13.55 -17.75 -11.13
CA VAL A 89 -13.22 -16.39 -11.55
C VAL A 89 -12.08 -16.44 -12.55
N THR A 90 -12.32 -15.89 -13.74
CA THR A 90 -11.27 -15.69 -14.75
C THR A 90 -10.49 -14.43 -14.44
N ILE A 91 -9.17 -14.47 -14.61
CA ILE A 91 -8.23 -13.37 -14.37
C ILE A 91 -7.51 -13.08 -15.68
N ALA A 92 -7.41 -11.81 -16.04
CA ALA A 92 -6.68 -11.39 -17.23
C ALA A 92 -6.06 -10.01 -17.06
N ALA A 93 -4.94 -9.78 -17.72
CA ALA A 93 -4.40 -8.43 -17.89
C ALA A 93 -5.26 -7.64 -18.89
N ASN A 94 -5.40 -6.34 -18.64
CA ASN A 94 -6.16 -5.42 -19.49
C ASN A 94 -5.24 -4.27 -19.96
N ALA A 95 -4.56 -4.49 -21.08
CA ALA A 95 -3.63 -3.53 -21.64
C ALA A 95 -4.31 -2.21 -22.07
N ASP A 96 -5.55 -2.28 -22.54
CA ASP A 96 -6.31 -1.10 -23.01
C ASP A 96 -6.57 -0.12 -21.88
N THR A 97 -6.83 -0.63 -20.66
CA THR A 97 -7.02 0.23 -19.49
C THR A 97 -5.77 1.04 -19.18
N VAL A 98 -4.58 0.42 -19.20
CA VAL A 98 -3.31 1.12 -18.94
C VAL A 98 -3.04 2.13 -20.06
N SER A 99 -3.18 1.73 -21.31
CA SER A 99 -2.97 2.59 -22.49
C SER A 99 -3.88 3.83 -22.44
N LYS A 100 -5.14 3.65 -22.08
CA LYS A 100 -6.10 4.75 -21.91
C LYS A 100 -5.68 5.71 -20.77
N LEU A 101 -5.27 5.19 -19.64
CA LEU A 101 -4.84 6.01 -18.50
C LEU A 101 -3.56 6.79 -18.80
N ILE A 102 -2.65 6.24 -19.60
CA ILE A 102 -1.44 6.94 -20.07
C ILE A 102 -1.84 8.05 -21.06
N SER A 103 -2.68 7.75 -22.06
CA SER A 103 -3.09 8.73 -23.08
C SER A 103 -3.91 9.89 -22.52
N THR A 104 -4.65 9.66 -21.43
CA THR A 104 -5.41 10.71 -20.73
C THR A 104 -4.60 11.43 -19.65
N SER A 105 -3.29 11.17 -19.56
CA SER A 105 -2.39 11.74 -18.53
C SER A 105 -2.78 11.41 -17.09
N ALA A 106 -3.58 10.38 -16.87
CA ALA A 106 -3.89 9.87 -15.51
C ALA A 106 -2.71 9.10 -14.91
N LEU A 107 -1.81 8.57 -15.77
CA LEU A 107 -0.56 7.90 -15.39
C LEU A 107 0.63 8.61 -16.03
N ILE A 108 1.01 9.78 -15.48
CA ILE A 108 2.12 10.58 -16.00
C ILE A 108 3.46 9.88 -15.78
N GLY A 109 4.30 9.83 -16.82
CA GLY A 109 5.65 9.25 -16.76
C GLY A 109 5.66 7.75 -16.51
N THR A 110 4.54 7.07 -16.76
CA THR A 110 4.37 5.62 -16.56
C THR A 110 4.32 4.91 -17.91
N MET A 111 4.89 3.72 -17.98
CA MET A 111 4.77 2.82 -19.13
C MET A 111 3.94 1.58 -18.73
N ALA A 112 3.28 0.99 -19.71
CA ALA A 112 2.68 -0.32 -19.52
C ALA A 112 3.77 -1.37 -19.27
N LEU A 113 3.60 -2.21 -18.26
CA LEU A 113 4.49 -3.35 -18.01
C LEU A 113 4.35 -4.34 -19.18
N PRO A 114 5.44 -4.72 -19.86
CA PRO A 114 5.38 -5.67 -20.97
C PRO A 114 4.79 -7.02 -20.53
N THR A 115 4.03 -7.65 -21.40
CA THR A 115 3.28 -8.88 -21.09
C THR A 115 4.16 -10.09 -20.79
N ASP A 116 5.40 -10.10 -21.28
CA ASP A 116 6.42 -11.12 -21.01
C ASP A 116 7.21 -10.86 -19.70
N LYS A 117 6.92 -9.76 -18.99
CA LYS A 117 7.60 -9.35 -17.76
C LYS A 117 6.75 -9.50 -16.50
N PHE A 118 5.58 -10.09 -16.60
CA PHE A 118 4.76 -10.47 -15.48
C PHE A 118 3.99 -11.76 -15.75
N GLU A 119 3.52 -12.39 -14.68
CA GLU A 119 2.70 -13.59 -14.74
C GLU A 119 1.45 -13.39 -13.87
N LEU A 120 0.34 -13.92 -14.36
CA LEU A 120 -0.95 -14.00 -13.69
C LEU A 120 -1.52 -15.40 -13.87
N PRO A 121 -2.23 -15.98 -12.89
CA PRO A 121 -3.03 -17.15 -13.14
C PRO A 121 -4.20 -16.80 -14.06
N ASN A 122 -4.61 -17.73 -14.92
CA ASN A 122 -5.74 -17.52 -15.82
C ASN A 122 -7.09 -17.54 -15.06
N SER A 123 -7.13 -18.22 -13.93
CA SER A 123 -8.35 -18.35 -13.11
C SER A 123 -8.03 -18.71 -11.67
N ILE A 124 -9.03 -18.49 -10.80
CA ILE A 124 -9.04 -18.85 -9.39
C ILE A 124 -10.45 -19.28 -9.02
N ILE A 125 -10.62 -20.03 -7.96
CA ILE A 125 -11.91 -20.40 -7.40
C ILE A 125 -12.04 -19.79 -6.02
N ILE A 126 -13.15 -19.11 -5.73
CA ILE A 126 -13.56 -18.80 -4.35
C ILE A 126 -14.34 -20.03 -3.88
N PRO A 127 -13.82 -20.81 -2.91
CA PRO A 127 -14.46 -22.06 -2.50
C PRO A 127 -15.81 -21.82 -1.82
N ASN A 128 -16.66 -22.83 -1.84
CA ASN A 128 -17.91 -22.85 -1.10
C ASN A 128 -17.70 -22.44 0.37
N GLY A 129 -18.53 -21.51 0.85
CA GLY A 129 -18.48 -21.01 2.23
C GLY A 129 -17.35 -20.00 2.49
N GLN A 130 -16.44 -19.73 1.55
CA GLN A 130 -15.38 -18.74 1.68
C GLN A 130 -15.82 -17.40 1.08
N GLU A 131 -15.39 -16.30 1.70
CA GLU A 131 -15.70 -14.94 1.23
C GLU A 131 -14.69 -14.41 0.22
N SER A 132 -13.53 -15.05 0.08
CA SER A 132 -12.47 -14.56 -0.79
C SER A 132 -11.51 -15.66 -1.24
N ALA A 133 -10.75 -15.33 -2.27
CA ALA A 133 -9.57 -16.08 -2.68
C ALA A 133 -8.46 -15.10 -3.09
N VAL A 134 -7.21 -15.50 -2.90
CA VAL A 134 -6.02 -14.69 -3.20
C VAL A 134 -5.25 -15.32 -4.34
N PHE A 135 -4.75 -14.49 -5.24
CA PHE A 135 -3.81 -14.87 -6.29
C PHE A 135 -2.65 -13.87 -6.36
N ASN A 136 -1.58 -14.23 -7.03
CA ASN A 136 -0.41 -13.39 -7.15
C ASN A 136 -0.25 -12.86 -8.57
N LEU A 137 0.03 -11.55 -8.66
CA LEU A 137 0.73 -10.97 -9.79
C LEU A 137 2.24 -11.08 -9.49
N THR A 138 3.00 -11.75 -10.34
CA THR A 138 4.46 -11.81 -10.23
C THR A 138 5.11 -10.98 -11.32
N ILE A 139 6.12 -10.17 -10.97
CA ILE A 139 6.81 -9.25 -11.88
C ILE A 139 8.30 -9.64 -11.92
N ASP A 140 8.89 -9.62 -13.11
CA ASP A 140 10.31 -9.89 -13.33
C ASP A 140 11.19 -8.83 -12.64
N LEU A 141 11.96 -9.25 -11.64
CA LEU A 141 12.84 -8.36 -10.86
C LEU A 141 14.03 -7.85 -11.68
N ASP A 142 14.58 -8.67 -12.55
CA ASP A 142 15.74 -8.27 -13.37
C ASP A 142 15.29 -7.19 -14.40
N TYR A 143 14.07 -7.28 -14.92
CA TYR A 143 13.51 -6.24 -15.76
C TYR A 143 13.34 -4.91 -15.00
N LEU A 144 12.86 -4.97 -13.76
CA LEU A 144 12.71 -3.77 -12.93
C LEU A 144 14.07 -3.12 -12.61
N ARG A 145 15.09 -3.94 -12.33
CA ARG A 145 16.47 -3.48 -12.09
C ARG A 145 17.11 -2.84 -13.33
N ALA A 146 16.78 -3.36 -14.51
CA ALA A 146 17.25 -2.79 -15.78
C ALA A 146 16.56 -1.46 -16.13
N ASN A 147 15.42 -1.16 -15.52
CA ASN A 147 14.62 0.05 -15.76
C ASN A 147 14.38 0.85 -14.45
N PRO A 148 15.42 1.26 -13.72
CA PRO A 148 15.33 1.71 -12.33
C PRO A 148 14.57 3.02 -12.13
N THR A 149 14.37 3.81 -13.18
CA THR A 149 13.66 5.11 -13.10
C THR A 149 12.33 5.12 -13.84
N GLN A 150 11.98 4.01 -14.51
CA GLN A 150 10.77 3.90 -15.31
C GLN A 150 9.61 3.42 -14.45
N LYS A 151 8.64 4.28 -14.16
CA LYS A 151 7.37 3.88 -13.54
C LYS A 151 6.61 2.95 -14.46
N LEU A 152 6.05 1.88 -13.91
CA LEU A 152 5.39 0.83 -14.65
C LEU A 152 3.98 0.60 -14.10
N ALA A 153 3.05 0.21 -14.97
CA ALA A 153 1.71 -0.16 -14.56
C ALA A 153 1.19 -1.38 -15.33
N VAL A 154 0.36 -2.16 -14.66
CA VAL A 154 -0.43 -3.25 -15.26
C VAL A 154 -1.84 -3.20 -14.70
N ALA A 155 -2.85 -3.39 -15.55
CA ALA A 155 -4.23 -3.53 -15.10
C ALA A 155 -4.61 -5.01 -15.10
N VAL A 156 -5.20 -5.46 -13.99
CA VAL A 156 -5.67 -6.83 -13.79
C VAL A 156 -7.19 -6.79 -13.65
N GLY A 157 -7.87 -7.50 -14.50
CA GLY A 157 -9.31 -7.62 -14.52
C GLY A 157 -9.80 -8.99 -14.10
N ILE A 158 -11.02 -9.06 -13.55
CA ILE A 158 -11.74 -10.28 -13.22
C ILE A 158 -13.03 -10.39 -14.01
N ALA A 159 -13.42 -11.64 -14.34
CA ALA A 159 -14.69 -11.99 -14.94
C ALA A 159 -15.21 -13.31 -14.36
N SER A 160 -16.51 -13.54 -14.45
CA SER A 160 -17.12 -14.84 -14.16
C SER A 160 -18.34 -15.04 -15.07
N ALA A 161 -18.51 -16.24 -15.57
CA ALA A 161 -19.67 -16.61 -16.37
C ALA A 161 -20.92 -16.93 -15.51
N GLN A 162 -20.71 -17.23 -14.23
CA GLN A 162 -21.76 -17.75 -13.34
C GLN A 162 -22.20 -16.72 -12.30
N THR A 163 -21.28 -15.87 -11.83
CA THR A 163 -21.54 -14.91 -10.75
C THR A 163 -21.36 -13.48 -11.25
N PRO A 164 -22.32 -12.58 -11.02
CA PRO A 164 -22.18 -11.17 -11.39
C PRO A 164 -20.89 -10.55 -10.84
N VAL A 165 -20.24 -9.72 -11.65
CA VAL A 165 -19.05 -8.97 -11.27
C VAL A 165 -19.41 -7.50 -11.09
N ASN A 166 -18.98 -6.89 -10.00
CA ASN A 166 -19.17 -5.45 -9.79
C ASN A 166 -18.45 -4.65 -10.88
N PRO A 167 -19.15 -3.92 -11.73
CA PRO A 167 -18.56 -3.24 -12.89
C PRO A 167 -17.54 -2.15 -12.50
N LEU A 168 -17.69 -1.55 -11.31
CA LEU A 168 -16.80 -0.51 -10.81
C LEU A 168 -15.56 -1.08 -10.10
N LEU A 169 -15.62 -2.35 -9.68
CA LEU A 169 -14.57 -3.00 -8.88
C LEU A 169 -14.00 -4.25 -9.57
N LYS A 170 -14.15 -4.37 -10.88
CA LYS A 170 -13.67 -5.52 -11.64
C LYS A 170 -12.24 -5.40 -12.18
N THR A 171 -11.64 -4.22 -12.12
CA THR A 171 -10.29 -3.98 -12.66
C THR A 171 -9.47 -3.16 -11.67
N THR A 172 -8.32 -3.69 -11.28
CA THR A 172 -7.33 -3.01 -10.45
C THR A 172 -6.16 -2.59 -11.34
N VAL A 173 -5.75 -1.33 -11.25
CA VAL A 173 -4.53 -0.84 -11.90
C VAL A 173 -3.42 -0.83 -10.86
N ILE A 174 -2.43 -1.68 -11.03
CA ILE A 174 -1.25 -1.79 -10.18
C ILE A 174 -0.15 -0.90 -10.77
N SER A 175 0.40 0.03 -9.98
CA SER A 175 1.57 0.81 -10.38
C SER A 175 2.76 0.50 -9.48
N PHE A 176 3.94 0.45 -10.09
CA PHE A 176 5.20 0.20 -9.43
C PHE A 176 6.27 1.20 -9.89
N ASP A 177 6.99 1.77 -8.93
CA ASP A 177 8.13 2.64 -9.16
C ASP A 177 9.41 1.88 -8.74
N PRO A 178 10.26 1.44 -9.71
CA PRO A 178 11.44 0.64 -9.42
C PRO A 178 12.50 1.34 -8.57
N THR A 179 12.42 2.65 -8.40
CA THR A 179 13.36 3.41 -7.54
C THR A 179 13.41 2.89 -6.11
N ILE A 180 12.34 2.22 -5.64
CA ILE A 180 12.29 1.60 -4.30
C ILE A 180 13.27 0.44 -4.13
N LEU A 181 13.68 -0.20 -5.22
CA LEU A 181 14.58 -1.36 -5.19
C LEU A 181 15.99 -0.97 -4.80
N LYS A 182 16.41 0.26 -5.11
CA LYS A 182 17.76 0.74 -4.82
C LYS A 182 17.74 1.79 -3.71
N PRO A 183 18.43 1.56 -2.59
CA PRO A 183 18.56 2.54 -1.54
C PRO A 183 19.40 3.75 -2.01
N THR A 184 19.07 4.92 -1.48
CA THR A 184 19.84 6.14 -1.66
C THR A 184 20.40 6.54 -0.30
N PRO A 185 21.64 6.14 0.04
CA PRO A 185 22.24 6.48 1.31
C PRO A 185 22.51 7.98 1.40
N ASN A 186 22.16 8.56 2.54
CA ASN A 186 22.48 9.95 2.84
C ASN A 186 22.54 10.16 4.35
N PHE A 187 23.43 11.07 4.79
CA PHE A 187 23.56 11.45 6.19
C PHE A 187 24.14 12.85 6.36
N THR A 188 23.96 13.40 7.53
CA THR A 188 24.63 14.61 8.03
C THR A 188 25.37 14.30 9.32
N THR A 189 26.35 15.12 9.68
CA THR A 189 27.15 14.98 10.90
C THR A 189 27.05 16.23 11.75
N LYS A 190 27.08 16.05 13.08
CA LYS A 190 27.16 17.14 14.06
C LYS A 190 28.13 16.77 15.18
N ALA A 191 29.17 17.59 15.39
CA ALA A 191 30.05 17.45 16.53
C ALA A 191 29.35 17.86 17.84
N ASP A 192 29.66 17.17 18.93
CA ASP A 192 29.25 17.56 20.28
C ASP A 192 29.97 18.87 20.66
N ALA A 193 29.24 19.79 21.29
CA ALA A 193 29.77 21.11 21.64
C ALA A 193 30.84 21.05 22.76
N THR A 194 30.82 20.02 23.60
CA THR A 194 31.71 19.85 24.75
C THR A 194 32.80 18.79 24.52
N VAL A 195 32.53 17.84 23.61
CA VAL A 195 33.44 16.75 23.22
C VAL A 195 33.55 16.72 21.71
N PRO A 196 34.39 17.55 21.09
CA PRO A 196 34.45 17.70 19.62
C PRO A 196 34.75 16.41 18.85
N GLN A 197 35.39 15.41 19.48
CA GLN A 197 35.66 14.10 18.89
C GLN A 197 34.42 13.21 18.82
N LYS A 198 33.34 13.55 19.55
CA LYS A 198 32.07 12.85 19.55
C LYS A 198 31.16 13.40 18.47
N ILE A 199 30.86 12.59 17.50
CA ILE A 199 30.05 12.95 16.31
C ILE A 199 28.72 12.21 16.34
N THR A 200 27.62 12.95 16.17
CA THR A 200 26.30 12.39 15.89
C THR A 200 26.10 12.29 14.39
N PHE A 201 25.77 11.11 13.92
CA PHE A 201 25.46 10.84 12.52
C PHE A 201 23.93 10.77 12.37
N THR A 202 23.35 11.71 11.65
CA THR A 202 21.90 11.70 11.35
C THR A 202 21.69 11.10 9.99
N ASN A 203 21.12 9.90 9.97
CA ASN A 203 20.83 9.17 8.74
C ASN A 203 19.58 9.75 8.06
N THR A 204 19.70 10.07 6.78
CA THR A 204 18.61 10.55 5.92
C THR A 204 18.47 9.73 4.64
N SER A 205 18.91 8.47 4.69
CA SER A 205 18.80 7.52 3.57
C SER A 205 17.34 7.22 3.23
N VAL A 206 17.07 6.94 1.96
CA VAL A 206 15.75 6.57 1.44
C VAL A 206 15.80 5.15 0.88
N ASN A 207 14.68 4.42 0.95
CA ASN A 207 14.53 3.05 0.44
C ASN A 207 15.51 2.04 1.06
N ALA A 208 15.99 2.28 2.27
CA ALA A 208 16.89 1.40 2.99
C ALA A 208 16.18 0.68 4.14
N VAL A 209 16.53 -0.58 4.37
CA VAL A 209 16.03 -1.42 5.46
C VAL A 209 17.09 -1.77 6.49
N SER A 210 18.37 -1.65 6.13
CA SER A 210 19.48 -1.83 7.06
C SER A 210 20.70 -0.99 6.65
N TYR A 211 21.62 -0.80 7.60
CA TYR A 211 22.75 0.11 7.50
C TYR A 211 24.03 -0.54 8.01
N SER A 212 25.16 -0.09 7.49
CA SER A 212 26.49 -0.43 8.00
C SER A 212 27.38 0.81 7.86
N TRP A 213 27.97 1.24 8.98
CA TRP A 213 28.85 2.39 9.06
C TRP A 213 30.29 1.97 9.27
N ASP A 214 31.17 2.39 8.39
CA ASP A 214 32.60 2.38 8.59
C ASP A 214 33.07 3.80 8.85
N PHE A 215 33.65 4.05 10.02
CA PHE A 215 34.09 5.39 10.44
C PHE A 215 35.49 5.76 9.94
N GLY A 216 36.17 4.85 9.23
CA GLY A 216 37.45 5.13 8.56
C GLY A 216 38.66 5.18 9.50
N ASP A 217 38.53 4.75 10.75
CA ASP A 217 39.58 4.72 11.75
C ASP A 217 40.10 3.28 12.05
N GLY A 218 39.60 2.29 11.30
CA GLY A 218 39.94 0.88 11.45
C GLY A 218 39.12 0.16 12.52
N SER A 219 38.11 0.81 13.11
CA SER A 219 37.14 0.17 14.01
C SER A 219 36.21 -0.77 13.25
N ALA A 220 35.55 -1.68 13.99
CA ALA A 220 34.52 -2.53 13.40
C ALA A 220 33.32 -1.72 12.93
N ALA A 221 32.72 -2.12 11.82
CA ALA A 221 31.52 -1.47 11.30
C ALA A 221 30.33 -1.57 12.27
N VAL A 222 29.50 -0.52 12.30
CA VAL A 222 28.35 -0.37 13.19
C VAL A 222 27.05 -0.42 12.39
N ALA A 223 26.06 -1.18 12.86
CA ALA A 223 24.77 -1.36 12.17
C ALA A 223 23.64 -0.48 12.73
N ASP A 224 23.93 0.48 13.61
CA ASP A 224 22.94 1.39 14.17
C ASP A 224 22.37 2.29 13.07
N PRO A 225 21.05 2.50 12.99
CA PRO A 225 20.46 3.42 12.03
C PRO A 225 20.95 4.87 12.13
N ALA A 226 21.31 5.35 13.33
CA ALA A 226 21.73 6.71 13.58
C ALA A 226 22.80 6.78 14.69
N PRO A 227 24.05 6.33 14.41
CA PRO A 227 25.04 6.16 15.44
C PRO A 227 25.59 7.49 16.00
N ILE A 228 26.00 7.44 17.26
CA ILE A 228 26.90 8.43 17.85
C ILE A 228 28.26 7.76 17.99
N TYR A 229 29.28 8.35 17.39
CA TYR A 229 30.64 7.80 17.39
C TYR A 229 31.65 8.76 17.96
N THR A 230 32.60 8.26 18.76
CA THR A 230 33.68 9.06 19.34
C THR A 230 35.03 8.61 18.81
N TYR A 231 35.69 9.49 18.07
CA TYR A 231 37.04 9.25 17.58
C TYR A 231 38.08 9.39 18.70
N THR A 232 39.09 8.56 18.69
CA THR A 232 40.14 8.57 19.71
C THR A 232 41.25 9.56 19.41
N LYS A 233 41.36 10.05 18.15
CA LYS A 233 42.43 10.98 17.70
C LYS A 233 41.82 12.03 16.77
N ALA A 234 42.41 13.21 16.77
CA ALA A 234 42.17 14.22 15.75
C ALA A 234 42.63 13.73 14.37
N GLY A 235 41.96 14.17 13.32
CA GLY A 235 42.32 13.75 11.95
C GLY A 235 41.13 13.88 10.99
N THR A 236 41.38 13.54 9.73
CA THR A 236 40.31 13.46 8.72
C THR A 236 40.06 12.00 8.39
N TYR A 237 38.83 11.58 8.59
CA TYR A 237 38.38 10.21 8.43
C TYR A 237 37.43 10.08 7.24
N THR A 238 37.59 9.01 6.48
CA THR A 238 36.66 8.67 5.38
C THR A 238 35.55 7.82 5.92
N VAL A 239 34.40 8.41 6.16
CA VAL A 239 33.23 7.69 6.66
C VAL A 239 32.43 7.12 5.49
N THR A 240 32.11 5.83 5.55
CA THR A 240 31.28 5.13 4.55
C THR A 240 30.00 4.62 5.20
N LEU A 241 28.85 5.12 4.73
CA LEU A 241 27.55 4.54 5.01
C LEU A 241 27.15 3.60 3.87
N THR A 242 27.01 2.32 4.16
CA THR A 242 26.39 1.34 3.28
C THR A 242 24.94 1.16 3.67
N ALA A 243 24.02 1.43 2.74
CA ALA A 243 22.58 1.21 2.91
C ALA A 243 22.14 0.02 2.08
N THR A 244 21.38 -0.89 2.68
CA THR A 244 20.85 -2.09 2.02
C THR A 244 19.33 -1.94 1.92
N GLY A 245 18.79 -2.14 0.71
CA GLY A 245 17.37 -2.05 0.41
C GLY A 245 16.65 -3.40 0.54
N ILE A 246 15.39 -3.41 0.09
CA ILE A 246 14.51 -4.60 0.13
C ILE A 246 15.00 -5.77 -0.72
N THR A 247 15.90 -5.52 -1.66
CA THR A 247 16.53 -6.52 -2.53
C THR A 247 17.85 -7.06 -1.97
N GLY A 248 18.18 -6.71 -0.72
CA GLY A 248 19.40 -7.19 -0.05
C GLY A 248 20.68 -6.55 -0.56
N SER A 249 21.80 -7.21 -0.32
CA SER A 249 23.13 -6.70 -0.65
C SER A 249 23.40 -6.52 -2.14
N ALA A 250 22.63 -7.19 -3.01
CA ALA A 250 22.80 -7.09 -4.47
C ALA A 250 22.60 -5.66 -5.00
N ASP A 251 21.72 -4.87 -4.35
CA ASP A 251 21.42 -3.49 -4.73
C ASP A 251 21.85 -2.49 -3.64
N ALA A 252 22.73 -2.90 -2.71
CA ALA A 252 23.27 -1.99 -1.70
C ALA A 252 24.00 -0.81 -2.34
N ALA A 253 23.87 0.34 -1.71
CA ALA A 253 24.51 1.58 -2.16
C ALA A 253 25.31 2.21 -1.03
N GLN A 254 26.32 3.02 -1.39
CA GLN A 254 27.21 3.67 -0.44
C GLN A 254 27.21 5.18 -0.59
N LYS A 255 27.31 5.86 0.55
CA LYS A 255 27.71 7.27 0.63
C LYS A 255 29.04 7.37 1.37
N ILE A 256 30.00 8.00 0.72
CA ILE A 256 31.35 8.24 1.28
C ILE A 256 31.50 9.74 1.49
N THR A 257 31.96 10.14 2.69
CA THR A 257 32.15 11.54 3.06
C THR A 257 33.34 11.67 4.00
N SER A 258 34.17 12.68 3.80
CA SER A 258 35.26 13.03 4.73
C SER A 258 34.70 13.79 5.91
N VAL A 259 35.08 13.38 7.13
CA VAL A 259 34.74 14.02 8.40
C VAL A 259 36.03 14.42 9.10
N THR A 260 36.19 15.71 9.40
CA THR A 260 37.38 16.22 10.10
C THR A 260 37.10 16.37 11.58
N ILE A 261 37.93 15.75 12.39
CA ILE A 261 37.89 15.73 13.85
C ILE A 261 39.03 16.64 14.35
N PRO A 262 38.71 17.68 15.14
CA PRO A 262 39.69 18.63 15.65
C PRO A 262 40.62 18.05 16.72
#